data_d59ccf3b84d0611d55ae8e00534e3511
#
_entry.id   d59ccf3b84d0611d55ae8e00534e3511
#
_cell.length_a   1.000
_cell.length_b   1.000
_cell.length_c   1.000
_cell.angle_alpha   90.00
_cell.angle_beta   90.00
_cell.angle_gamma   90.00
#
_symmetry.space_group_name_H-M   'P 1'
#
loop_
_entity.id
_entity.type
_entity.pdbx_description
1 polymer ?
#
loop_
_entity_poly.entity_id
_entity_poly.type
_entity_poly.pdbx_seq_one_letter_code
_entity_poly.pdbx_strand_id
1 'polypeptide(L)'
;MNNRICKILNIEKPIIQGPMSWVTNAEFVAAVSNAGGLGFLGPNAGQVEITRSPEISAERMRTEIQKTKSLTNKPFGVPVIVNRDLAYTWPILETIIDEKVPVVLVNDILDERIFKPLKENDIKIVYRPLTPTIENAKAAEEFGIDVYVATGFDEGGTVPERVIGTFSIVPMIVDAINTPVMAAGGIGDVRGVRAAFALGAEGVFAGSVFIPTKENPAAENVKQMIVDATAEDLLMFRTLPAYYRSLPTKFANKLVEMDKQGVSREEIAKMMRGSIGMRIGMLEGNTDDGYISIGTGITPIKEIRTVKEVVDTLMQDFN
;
A
#
# COMPACT_ATOMS: atom_id res chain seq x y z
N MET A 1 16.10 -15.97 -12.00
CA MET A 1 16.80 -15.45 -10.80
C MET A 1 16.32 -16.20 -9.54
N ASN A 2 17.23 -16.51 -8.58
CA ASN A 2 16.85 -17.30 -7.38
C ASN A 2 16.39 -16.38 -6.24
N ASN A 3 15.35 -15.55 -6.47
CA ASN A 3 14.83 -14.59 -5.49
C ASN A 3 13.86 -15.31 -4.53
N ARG A 4 14.04 -15.14 -3.21
CA ARG A 4 13.21 -15.79 -2.18
C ARG A 4 11.76 -15.31 -2.23
N ILE A 5 11.53 -14.00 -2.41
CA ILE A 5 10.18 -13.41 -2.48
C ILE A 5 9.41 -13.96 -3.67
N CYS A 6 10.06 -14.05 -4.85
CA CYS A 6 9.43 -14.62 -6.03
C CYS A 6 8.99 -16.08 -5.81
N LYS A 7 9.80 -16.87 -5.13
CA LYS A 7 9.44 -18.27 -4.79
C LYS A 7 8.30 -18.35 -3.78
N ILE A 8 8.37 -17.56 -2.71
CA ILE A 8 7.39 -17.57 -1.62
C ILE A 8 6.01 -17.16 -2.14
N LEU A 9 5.95 -16.07 -2.92
CA LEU A 9 4.70 -15.48 -3.40
C LEU A 9 4.26 -16.03 -4.76
N ASN A 10 5.05 -16.92 -5.37
CA ASN A 10 4.82 -17.48 -6.70
C ASN A 10 4.63 -16.39 -7.79
N ILE A 11 5.51 -15.37 -7.77
CA ILE A 11 5.54 -14.27 -8.72
C ILE A 11 6.83 -14.27 -9.56
N GLU A 12 6.81 -13.61 -10.71
CA GLU A 12 7.95 -13.57 -11.64
C GLU A 12 8.96 -12.46 -11.29
N LYS A 13 8.44 -11.34 -10.79
CA LYS A 13 9.20 -10.13 -10.47
C LYS A 13 8.98 -9.73 -9.01
N PRO A 14 10.04 -9.41 -8.25
CA PRO A 14 9.94 -9.14 -6.80
C PRO A 14 9.39 -7.73 -6.52
N ILE A 15 8.18 -7.47 -7.00
CA ILE A 15 7.46 -6.21 -6.83
C ILE A 15 6.03 -6.46 -6.37
N ILE A 16 5.62 -5.74 -5.35
CA ILE A 16 4.24 -5.66 -4.87
C ILE A 16 3.68 -4.26 -5.14
N GLN A 17 2.50 -4.19 -5.74
CA GLN A 17 1.66 -3.00 -5.68
C GLN A 17 0.91 -3.02 -4.37
N GLY A 18 1.19 -2.06 -3.49
CA GLY A 18 0.56 -1.95 -2.17
C GLY A 18 -0.93 -1.63 -2.24
N PRO A 19 -1.76 -2.18 -1.32
CA PRO A 19 -3.18 -1.87 -1.29
C PRO A 19 -3.41 -0.37 -1.06
N MET A 20 -4.32 0.21 -1.83
CA MET A 20 -4.71 1.61 -1.72
C MET A 20 -6.23 1.71 -1.64
N SER A 21 -6.73 2.31 -0.56
CA SER A 21 -8.17 2.49 -0.35
C SER A 21 -8.80 3.24 -1.53
N TRP A 22 -9.92 2.74 -2.05
CA TRP A 22 -10.70 3.29 -3.15
C TRP A 22 -10.05 3.25 -4.54
N VAL A 23 -8.74 3.42 -4.62
CA VAL A 23 -8.00 3.52 -5.90
C VAL A 23 -7.35 2.19 -6.28
N THR A 24 -8.07 1.09 -6.03
CA THR A 24 -7.81 -0.24 -6.56
C THR A 24 -9.11 -0.88 -7.03
N ASN A 25 -9.03 -1.76 -8.00
CA ASN A 25 -10.12 -2.61 -8.47
C ASN A 25 -9.55 -3.88 -9.09
N ALA A 26 -10.40 -4.80 -9.48
CA ALA A 26 -10.01 -6.09 -10.03
C ALA A 26 -9.16 -5.95 -11.31
N GLU A 27 -9.48 -5.03 -12.20
CA GLU A 27 -8.77 -4.78 -13.45
C GLU A 27 -7.33 -4.33 -13.20
N PHE A 28 -7.15 -3.36 -12.31
CA PHE A 28 -5.85 -2.83 -11.95
C PHE A 28 -4.98 -3.90 -11.28
N VAL A 29 -5.54 -4.63 -10.31
CA VAL A 29 -4.82 -5.69 -9.58
C VAL A 29 -4.43 -6.84 -10.52
N ALA A 30 -5.34 -7.26 -11.39
CA ALA A 30 -5.05 -8.27 -12.41
C ALA A 30 -3.95 -7.82 -13.38
N ALA A 31 -3.93 -6.53 -13.78
CA ALA A 31 -2.89 -5.99 -14.64
C ALA A 31 -1.50 -6.06 -13.98
N VAL A 32 -1.39 -5.77 -12.67
CA VAL A 32 -0.12 -5.90 -11.92
C VAL A 32 0.33 -7.37 -11.87
N SER A 33 -0.59 -8.27 -11.54
CA SER A 33 -0.29 -9.71 -11.45
C SER A 33 0.09 -10.29 -12.82
N ASN A 34 -0.60 -9.90 -13.89
CA ASN A 34 -0.29 -10.31 -15.26
C ASN A 34 1.05 -9.71 -15.77
N ALA A 35 1.51 -8.59 -15.22
CA ALA A 35 2.83 -8.02 -15.50
C ALA A 35 3.98 -8.73 -14.76
N GLY A 36 3.66 -9.74 -13.93
CA GLY A 36 4.62 -10.59 -13.21
C GLY A 36 4.91 -10.17 -11.77
N GLY A 37 4.29 -9.09 -11.28
CA GLY A 37 4.33 -8.68 -9.87
C GLY A 37 3.20 -9.28 -9.04
N LEU A 38 2.91 -8.70 -7.87
CA LEU A 38 1.77 -9.03 -7.04
C LEU A 38 0.89 -7.80 -6.83
N GLY A 39 -0.33 -7.82 -7.37
CA GLY A 39 -1.32 -6.78 -7.11
C GLY A 39 -2.09 -7.04 -5.80
N PHE A 40 -2.41 -5.99 -5.05
CA PHE A 40 -3.29 -6.07 -3.88
C PHE A 40 -4.56 -5.26 -4.08
N LEU A 41 -5.71 -5.90 -3.87
CA LEU A 41 -6.98 -5.19 -3.66
C LEU A 41 -6.86 -4.35 -2.39
N GLY A 42 -7.30 -3.10 -2.42
CA GLY A 42 -7.32 -2.25 -1.24
C GLY A 42 -8.69 -2.27 -0.54
N PRO A 43 -8.81 -1.66 0.63
CA PRO A 43 -10.13 -1.42 1.22
C PRO A 43 -11.03 -0.63 0.25
N ASN A 44 -12.28 -1.03 0.14
CA ASN A 44 -13.26 -0.47 -0.81
C ASN A 44 -12.86 -0.59 -2.30
N ALA A 45 -12.07 -1.61 -2.66
CA ALA A 45 -11.70 -1.86 -4.05
C ALA A 45 -12.94 -1.97 -4.96
N GLY A 46 -12.91 -1.31 -6.13
CA GLY A 46 -14.00 -1.31 -7.10
C GLY A 46 -15.28 -0.60 -6.65
N GLN A 47 -15.28 0.07 -5.50
CA GLN A 47 -16.46 0.71 -4.93
C GLN A 47 -16.42 2.22 -5.09
N VAL A 48 -17.60 2.83 -5.17
CA VAL A 48 -17.81 4.28 -5.17
C VAL A 48 -18.65 4.76 -3.99
N GLU A 49 -19.44 3.86 -3.38
CA GLU A 49 -20.32 4.17 -2.27
C GLU A 49 -19.71 3.76 -0.92
N ILE A 50 -19.91 4.62 0.07
CA ILE A 50 -19.48 4.37 1.45
C ILE A 50 -20.42 3.38 2.12
N THR A 51 -19.85 2.41 2.84
CA THR A 51 -20.59 1.56 3.79
C THR A 51 -19.91 1.58 5.14
N ARG A 52 -20.71 1.38 6.20
CA ARG A 52 -20.23 1.19 7.58
C ARG A 52 -20.56 -0.23 8.09
N SER A 53 -21.11 -1.11 7.23
CA SER A 53 -21.35 -2.51 7.58
C SER A 53 -20.12 -3.34 7.25
N PRO A 54 -19.57 -4.07 8.24
CA PRO A 54 -18.53 -5.06 8.01
C PRO A 54 -18.94 -6.14 7.00
N GLU A 55 -20.18 -6.61 7.07
CA GLU A 55 -20.73 -7.67 6.21
C GLU A 55 -20.82 -7.19 4.75
N ILE A 56 -21.34 -5.97 4.53
CA ILE A 56 -21.39 -5.39 3.19
C ILE A 56 -19.97 -5.16 2.65
N SER A 57 -19.04 -4.74 3.50
CA SER A 57 -17.63 -4.57 3.10
C SER A 57 -16.99 -5.90 2.67
N ALA A 58 -17.27 -6.98 3.39
CA ALA A 58 -16.78 -8.32 3.06
C ALA A 58 -17.40 -8.85 1.76
N GLU A 59 -18.71 -8.67 1.55
CA GLU A 59 -19.39 -9.11 0.32
C GLU A 59 -18.90 -8.33 -0.91
N ARG A 60 -18.66 -7.03 -0.78
CA ARG A 60 -18.05 -6.21 -1.81
C ARG A 60 -16.62 -6.69 -2.14
N MET A 61 -15.82 -7.03 -1.13
CA MET A 61 -14.49 -7.61 -1.32
C MET A 61 -14.57 -8.97 -1.99
N ARG A 62 -15.53 -9.83 -1.61
CA ARG A 62 -15.78 -11.12 -2.28
C ARG A 62 -16.02 -10.95 -3.78
N THR A 63 -16.87 -10.00 -4.13
CA THR A 63 -17.17 -9.66 -5.53
C THR A 63 -15.92 -9.24 -6.29
N GLU A 64 -15.08 -8.38 -5.72
CA GLU A 64 -13.82 -7.94 -6.36
C GLU A 64 -12.78 -9.07 -6.44
N ILE A 65 -12.71 -9.96 -5.44
CA ILE A 65 -11.86 -11.16 -5.50
C ILE A 65 -12.28 -12.07 -6.67
N GLN A 66 -13.58 -12.36 -6.79
CA GLN A 66 -14.10 -13.22 -7.86
C GLN A 66 -13.88 -12.60 -9.25
N LYS A 67 -14.07 -11.29 -9.36
CA LYS A 67 -13.77 -10.55 -10.58
C LYS A 67 -12.27 -10.59 -10.92
N THR A 68 -11.39 -10.41 -9.94
CA THR A 68 -9.93 -10.53 -10.14
C THR A 68 -9.55 -11.92 -10.65
N LYS A 69 -10.11 -12.97 -10.06
CA LYS A 69 -9.91 -14.37 -10.51
C LYS A 69 -10.38 -14.62 -11.94
N SER A 70 -11.39 -13.89 -12.43
CA SER A 70 -11.84 -13.99 -13.81
C SER A 70 -10.90 -13.31 -14.81
N LEU A 71 -10.04 -12.39 -14.34
CA LEU A 71 -9.13 -11.58 -15.16
C LEU A 71 -7.68 -12.08 -15.16
N THR A 72 -7.31 -12.91 -14.15
CA THR A 72 -5.96 -13.44 -14.03
C THR A 72 -5.92 -14.79 -13.35
N ASN A 73 -4.98 -15.66 -13.80
CA ASN A 73 -4.62 -16.91 -13.12
C ASN A 73 -3.34 -16.74 -12.25
N LYS A 74 -2.79 -15.52 -12.21
CA LYS A 74 -1.61 -15.21 -11.40
C LYS A 74 -2.02 -14.89 -9.96
N PRO A 75 -1.12 -15.05 -8.97
CA PRO A 75 -1.41 -14.70 -7.59
C PRO A 75 -1.69 -13.19 -7.43
N PHE A 76 -2.58 -12.88 -6.52
CA PHE A 76 -2.86 -11.54 -6.03
C PHE A 76 -3.15 -11.59 -4.54
N GLY A 77 -3.22 -10.45 -3.88
CA GLY A 77 -3.42 -10.38 -2.45
C GLY A 77 -4.59 -9.48 -2.01
N VAL A 78 -4.98 -9.65 -0.75
CA VAL A 78 -5.99 -8.84 -0.05
C VAL A 78 -5.45 -8.42 1.30
N PRO A 79 -5.63 -7.16 1.76
CA PRO A 79 -5.18 -6.74 3.08
C PRO A 79 -6.19 -7.14 4.15
N VAL A 80 -5.67 -7.50 5.30
CA VAL A 80 -6.41 -7.59 6.56
C VAL A 80 -5.94 -6.48 7.48
N ILE A 81 -6.83 -5.53 7.75
CA ILE A 81 -6.56 -4.45 8.69
C ILE A 81 -6.94 -4.94 10.09
N VAL A 82 -5.92 -5.13 10.93
CA VAL A 82 -6.11 -5.62 12.30
C VAL A 82 -6.25 -4.41 13.23
N ASN A 83 -7.45 -4.22 13.77
CA ASN A 83 -7.73 -3.23 14.80
C ASN A 83 -8.26 -3.91 16.06
N ARG A 84 -8.39 -3.15 17.16
CA ARG A 84 -8.65 -3.74 18.48
C ARG A 84 -9.96 -4.51 18.60
N ASP A 85 -11.00 -4.10 17.89
CA ASP A 85 -12.32 -4.75 17.95
C ASP A 85 -12.53 -5.86 16.92
N LEU A 86 -11.65 -5.93 15.91
CA LEU A 86 -11.68 -6.92 14.81
C LEU A 86 -13.02 -7.00 14.05
N ALA A 87 -13.94 -6.06 14.25
CA ALA A 87 -15.28 -6.11 13.66
C ALA A 87 -15.25 -6.15 12.13
N TYR A 88 -14.38 -5.36 11.51
CA TYR A 88 -14.15 -5.40 10.06
C TYR A 88 -13.16 -6.46 9.64
N THR A 89 -12.31 -6.91 10.55
CA THR A 89 -11.23 -7.87 10.27
C THR A 89 -11.78 -9.25 9.98
N TRP A 90 -12.70 -9.75 10.84
CA TRP A 90 -13.22 -11.11 10.74
C TRP A 90 -13.96 -11.40 9.45
N PRO A 91 -14.96 -10.61 9.01
CA PRO A 91 -15.68 -10.91 7.78
C PRO A 91 -14.79 -10.89 6.53
N ILE A 92 -13.76 -10.01 6.52
CA ILE A 92 -12.76 -10.00 5.44
C ILE A 92 -11.86 -11.23 5.49
N LEU A 93 -11.40 -11.63 6.68
CA LEU A 93 -10.58 -12.83 6.84
C LEU A 93 -11.33 -14.10 6.40
N GLU A 94 -12.58 -14.27 6.80
CA GLU A 94 -13.44 -15.37 6.36
C GLU A 94 -13.60 -15.36 4.83
N THR A 95 -13.85 -14.20 4.25
CA THR A 95 -13.96 -14.06 2.79
C THR A 95 -12.66 -14.47 2.08
N ILE A 96 -11.50 -14.08 2.61
CA ILE A 96 -10.18 -14.43 2.07
C ILE A 96 -9.97 -15.95 2.08
N ILE A 97 -10.34 -16.61 3.19
CA ILE A 97 -10.21 -18.06 3.36
C ILE A 97 -11.17 -18.80 2.42
N ASP A 98 -12.44 -18.43 2.40
CA ASP A 98 -13.46 -19.02 1.53
C ASP A 98 -13.08 -18.94 0.07
N GLU A 99 -12.62 -17.75 -0.34
CA GLU A 99 -12.18 -17.47 -1.70
C GLU A 99 -10.76 -17.98 -1.98
N LYS A 100 -10.07 -18.61 -1.05
CA LYS A 100 -8.71 -19.15 -1.22
C LYS A 100 -7.76 -18.13 -1.84
N VAL A 101 -7.74 -16.91 -1.30
CA VAL A 101 -6.80 -15.87 -1.73
C VAL A 101 -5.38 -16.29 -1.34
N PRO A 102 -4.41 -16.32 -2.27
CA PRO A 102 -3.11 -16.92 -1.99
C PRO A 102 -2.21 -16.11 -1.06
N VAL A 103 -2.40 -14.79 -1.01
CA VAL A 103 -1.53 -13.88 -0.25
C VAL A 103 -2.35 -12.85 0.53
N VAL A 104 -1.99 -12.66 1.79
CA VAL A 104 -2.60 -11.64 2.66
C VAL A 104 -1.55 -10.64 3.11
N LEU A 105 -1.90 -9.36 3.09
CA LEU A 105 -1.14 -8.33 3.78
C LEU A 105 -1.76 -8.09 5.17
N VAL A 106 -1.01 -8.33 6.24
CA VAL A 106 -1.41 -8.00 7.60
C VAL A 106 -0.75 -6.69 8.01
N ASN A 107 -1.55 -5.71 8.44
CA ASN A 107 -1.07 -4.41 8.89
C ASN A 107 -0.98 -4.35 10.42
N ASP A 108 0.04 -3.68 10.94
CA ASP A 108 0.28 -3.24 12.30
C ASP A 108 0.24 -4.31 13.40
N ILE A 109 -0.93 -4.78 13.80
CA ILE A 109 -1.08 -5.60 15.00
C ILE A 109 -0.82 -7.07 14.69
N LEU A 110 0.10 -7.68 15.45
CA LEU A 110 0.33 -9.12 15.46
C LEU A 110 -0.70 -9.77 16.38
N ASP A 111 -1.62 -10.55 15.83
CA ASP A 111 -2.69 -11.22 16.57
C ASP A 111 -2.78 -12.68 16.14
N GLU A 112 -2.55 -13.62 17.06
CA GLU A 112 -2.57 -15.04 16.79
C GLU A 112 -3.91 -15.52 16.20
N ARG A 113 -5.00 -14.87 16.59
CA ARG A 113 -6.34 -15.17 16.07
C ARG A 113 -6.45 -14.95 14.56
N ILE A 114 -5.62 -14.06 13.99
CA ILE A 114 -5.56 -13.77 12.56
C ILE A 114 -4.52 -14.66 11.86
N PHE A 115 -3.35 -14.83 12.47
CA PHE A 115 -2.26 -15.59 11.86
C PHE A 115 -2.53 -17.09 11.80
N LYS A 116 -3.13 -17.66 12.85
CA LYS A 116 -3.42 -19.09 12.91
C LYS A 116 -4.30 -19.58 11.75
N PRO A 117 -5.50 -19.03 11.48
CA PRO A 117 -6.32 -19.46 10.36
C PRO A 117 -5.68 -19.23 9.00
N LEU A 118 -4.86 -18.17 8.83
CA LEU A 118 -4.12 -17.96 7.57
C LEU A 118 -3.14 -19.11 7.32
N LYS A 119 -2.36 -19.49 8.32
CA LYS A 119 -1.39 -20.60 8.23
C LYS A 119 -2.07 -21.96 8.02
N GLU A 120 -3.17 -22.22 8.71
CA GLU A 120 -3.95 -23.46 8.56
C GLU A 120 -4.52 -23.63 7.14
N ASN A 121 -4.64 -22.54 6.38
CA ASN A 121 -5.10 -22.52 4.99
C ASN A 121 -3.98 -22.28 3.97
N ASP A 122 -2.69 -22.39 4.36
CA ASP A 122 -1.52 -22.19 3.49
C ASP A 122 -1.45 -20.81 2.80
N ILE A 123 -2.09 -19.80 3.38
CA ILE A 123 -2.10 -18.44 2.86
C ILE A 123 -0.80 -17.73 3.24
N LYS A 124 -0.10 -17.15 2.26
CA LYS A 124 1.15 -16.43 2.48
C LYS A 124 0.92 -15.08 3.16
N ILE A 125 1.74 -14.77 4.15
CA ILE A 125 1.57 -13.60 5.00
C ILE A 125 2.68 -12.59 4.70
N VAL A 126 2.30 -11.47 4.09
CA VAL A 126 3.13 -10.26 3.99
C VAL A 126 2.77 -9.36 5.17
N TYR A 127 3.73 -9.02 6.00
CA TYR A 127 3.50 -8.16 7.16
C TYR A 127 4.05 -6.76 6.94
N ARG A 128 3.23 -5.75 7.18
CA ARG A 128 3.58 -4.34 7.01
C ARG A 128 3.11 -3.50 8.21
N PRO A 129 3.95 -3.25 9.20
CA PRO A 129 3.62 -2.27 10.24
C PRO A 129 3.66 -0.84 9.66
N LEU A 130 2.83 0.04 10.20
CA LEU A 130 2.86 1.46 9.83
C LEU A 130 4.21 2.09 10.23
N THR A 131 4.73 1.73 11.40
CA THR A 131 6.04 2.20 11.90
C THR A 131 6.96 1.00 12.11
N PRO A 132 7.84 0.68 11.15
CA PRO A 132 8.82 -0.42 11.32
C PRO A 132 9.79 -0.15 12.47
N THR A 133 10.04 -1.19 13.26
CA THR A 133 11.05 -1.22 14.34
C THR A 133 11.71 -2.59 14.36
N ILE A 134 12.92 -2.67 14.93
CA ILE A 134 13.60 -3.96 15.15
C ILE A 134 12.73 -4.89 16.01
N GLU A 135 12.06 -4.34 17.01
CA GLU A 135 11.19 -5.09 17.92
C GLU A 135 10.03 -5.75 17.19
N ASN A 136 9.26 -4.97 16.41
CA ASN A 136 8.12 -5.53 15.68
C ASN A 136 8.55 -6.45 14.52
N ALA A 137 9.73 -6.23 13.95
CA ALA A 137 10.27 -7.12 12.93
C ALA A 137 10.59 -8.51 13.50
N LYS A 138 11.29 -8.57 14.65
CA LYS A 138 11.57 -9.82 15.35
C LYS A 138 10.31 -10.53 15.82
N ALA A 139 9.38 -9.79 16.42
CA ALA A 139 8.09 -10.35 16.82
C ALA A 139 7.32 -10.93 15.63
N ALA A 140 7.29 -10.22 14.49
CA ALA A 140 6.64 -10.72 13.28
C ALA A 140 7.30 -11.99 12.72
N GLU A 141 8.64 -12.06 12.75
CA GLU A 141 9.38 -13.29 12.38
C GLU A 141 9.01 -14.46 13.29
N GLU A 142 8.90 -14.25 14.61
CA GLU A 142 8.44 -15.27 15.57
C GLU A 142 6.98 -15.70 15.31
N PHE A 143 6.14 -14.78 14.87
CA PHE A 143 4.78 -15.11 14.39
C PHE A 143 4.80 -15.91 13.09
N GLY A 144 5.95 -16.01 12.42
CA GLY A 144 6.15 -16.80 11.19
C GLY A 144 5.49 -16.17 9.97
N ILE A 145 5.74 -14.89 9.76
CA ILE A 145 5.43 -14.21 8.50
C ILE A 145 6.30 -14.75 7.36
N ASP A 146 5.81 -14.65 6.12
CA ASP A 146 6.57 -15.06 4.94
C ASP A 146 7.43 -13.92 4.37
N VAL A 147 6.98 -12.67 4.46
CA VAL A 147 7.66 -11.45 3.96
C VAL A 147 7.40 -10.27 4.88
N TYR A 148 8.43 -9.50 5.18
CA TYR A 148 8.34 -8.24 5.92
C TYR A 148 8.47 -7.03 4.99
N VAL A 149 7.67 -5.97 5.20
CA VAL A 149 7.77 -4.71 4.46
C VAL A 149 8.37 -3.62 5.35
N ALA A 150 9.59 -3.21 5.05
CA ALA A 150 10.28 -2.11 5.72
C ALA A 150 9.91 -0.77 5.05
N THR A 151 8.93 -0.07 5.64
CA THR A 151 8.42 1.19 5.10
C THR A 151 9.17 2.38 5.67
N GLY A 152 9.82 3.16 4.80
CA GLY A 152 10.47 4.41 5.18
C GLY A 152 9.49 5.59 5.25
N PHE A 153 9.92 6.67 5.93
CA PHE A 153 9.19 7.93 6.06
C PHE A 153 8.90 8.61 4.69
N ASP A 154 9.47 8.07 3.60
CA ASP A 154 9.31 8.54 2.23
C ASP A 154 7.98 8.13 1.58
N GLU A 155 7.15 7.33 2.27
CA GLU A 155 5.85 6.89 1.75
C GLU A 155 4.80 8.00 1.68
N GLY A 156 3.66 7.73 1.05
CA GLY A 156 2.53 8.63 0.91
C GLY A 156 1.37 8.33 1.84
N GLY A 157 0.52 9.33 2.05
CA GLY A 157 -0.61 9.20 2.96
C GLY A 157 -0.17 9.22 4.42
N THR A 158 -0.69 8.31 5.23
CA THR A 158 -0.23 8.13 6.60
C THR A 158 1.20 7.59 6.58
N VAL A 159 2.13 8.31 7.20
CA VAL A 159 3.55 7.96 7.25
C VAL A 159 3.94 7.45 8.63
N PRO A 160 5.07 6.70 8.75
CA PRO A 160 5.55 6.22 10.04
C PRO A 160 5.69 7.32 11.09
N GLU A 161 5.46 7.00 12.35
CA GLU A 161 5.68 7.95 13.46
C GLU A 161 7.16 8.31 13.62
N ARG A 162 8.05 7.34 13.37
CA ARG A 162 9.49 7.56 13.37
C ARG A 162 9.94 8.12 12.04
N VAL A 163 10.58 9.28 12.06
CA VAL A 163 11.09 9.97 10.87
C VAL A 163 12.42 9.31 10.45
N ILE A 164 12.33 8.08 9.93
CA ILE A 164 13.46 7.31 9.40
C ILE A 164 13.19 7.03 7.93
N GLY A 165 14.03 7.59 7.05
CA GLY A 165 13.90 7.40 5.60
C GLY A 165 14.18 5.97 5.15
N THR A 166 13.74 5.62 3.96
CA THR A 166 13.87 4.29 3.36
C THR A 166 15.32 3.81 3.33
N PHE A 167 16.27 4.71 3.06
CA PHE A 167 17.69 4.41 2.99
C PHE A 167 18.29 3.92 4.31
N SER A 168 17.69 4.26 5.44
CA SER A 168 18.14 3.87 6.79
C SER A 168 17.30 2.74 7.37
N ILE A 169 15.98 2.74 7.17
CA ILE A 169 15.11 1.73 7.76
C ILE A 169 15.30 0.35 7.13
N VAL A 170 15.56 0.28 5.81
CA VAL A 170 15.72 -0.99 5.10
C VAL A 170 16.89 -1.80 5.65
N PRO A 171 18.16 -1.31 5.66
CA PRO A 171 19.27 -2.09 6.21
C PRO A 171 19.09 -2.39 7.70
N MET A 172 18.50 -1.47 8.47
CA MET A 172 18.23 -1.71 9.90
C MET A 172 17.34 -2.94 10.13
N ILE A 173 16.31 -3.13 9.28
CA ILE A 173 15.42 -4.29 9.39
C ILE A 173 16.08 -5.54 8.78
N VAL A 174 16.74 -5.43 7.64
CA VAL A 174 17.46 -6.54 6.99
C VAL A 174 18.46 -7.18 7.94
N ASP A 175 19.20 -6.37 8.71
CA ASP A 175 20.20 -6.86 9.68
C ASP A 175 19.56 -7.49 10.93
N ALA A 176 18.27 -7.24 11.17
CA ALA A 176 17.59 -7.67 12.40
C ALA A 176 16.85 -9.01 12.28
N ILE A 177 16.45 -9.44 11.07
CA ILE A 177 15.63 -10.64 10.82
C ILE A 177 16.16 -11.45 9.63
N ASN A 178 15.81 -12.73 9.57
CA ASN A 178 16.14 -13.65 8.46
C ASN A 178 15.02 -13.71 7.41
N THR A 179 13.82 -13.31 7.79
CA THR A 179 12.66 -13.23 6.89
C THR A 179 12.96 -12.27 5.75
N PRO A 180 12.63 -12.61 4.48
CA PRO A 180 12.84 -11.71 3.34
C PRO A 180 12.18 -10.34 3.55
N VAL A 181 12.93 -9.28 3.27
CA VAL A 181 12.48 -7.89 3.45
C VAL A 181 12.21 -7.23 2.11
N MET A 182 11.07 -6.57 1.98
CA MET A 182 10.77 -5.64 0.90
C MET A 182 10.95 -4.20 1.35
N ALA A 183 11.56 -3.37 0.51
CA ALA A 183 11.67 -1.95 0.74
C ALA A 183 10.40 -1.22 0.26
N ALA A 184 9.91 -0.26 1.06
CA ALA A 184 8.79 0.60 0.71
C ALA A 184 9.06 2.07 1.06
N GLY A 185 8.47 2.98 0.27
CA GLY A 185 8.63 4.43 0.41
C GLY A 185 9.68 5.00 -0.54
N GLY A 186 9.31 6.03 -1.31
CA GLY A 186 10.22 6.78 -2.17
C GLY A 186 10.68 6.08 -3.47
N ILE A 187 10.18 4.89 -3.78
CA ILE A 187 10.61 4.11 -4.95
C ILE A 187 9.73 4.46 -6.15
N GLY A 188 10.27 5.21 -7.10
CA GLY A 188 9.55 5.69 -8.29
C GLY A 188 10.15 5.26 -9.63
N ASP A 189 11.39 4.77 -9.65
CA ASP A 189 12.05 4.24 -10.84
C ASP A 189 13.07 3.14 -10.51
N VAL A 190 13.75 2.62 -11.55
CA VAL A 190 14.74 1.55 -11.43
C VAL A 190 15.92 1.91 -10.50
N ARG A 191 16.28 3.19 -10.36
CA ARG A 191 17.35 3.63 -9.46
C ARG A 191 16.96 3.35 -8.00
N GLY A 192 15.70 3.63 -7.64
CA GLY A 192 15.15 3.30 -6.32
C GLY A 192 15.12 1.80 -6.08
N VAL A 193 14.77 1.01 -7.09
CA VAL A 193 14.82 -0.48 -7.02
C VAL A 193 16.24 -0.97 -6.77
N ARG A 194 17.23 -0.51 -7.56
CA ARG A 194 18.64 -0.87 -7.38
C ARG A 194 19.17 -0.51 -6.00
N ALA A 195 18.81 0.69 -5.51
CA ALA A 195 19.15 1.12 -4.16
C ALA A 195 18.56 0.19 -3.09
N ALA A 196 17.28 -0.18 -3.21
CA ALA A 196 16.62 -1.09 -2.29
C ALA A 196 17.36 -2.45 -2.18
N PHE A 197 17.74 -3.02 -3.33
CA PHE A 197 18.52 -4.27 -3.36
C PHE A 197 19.94 -4.10 -2.80
N ALA A 198 20.59 -2.97 -3.08
CA ALA A 198 21.91 -2.66 -2.51
C ALA A 198 21.87 -2.51 -0.97
N LEU A 199 20.72 -2.10 -0.41
CA LEU A 199 20.46 -2.02 1.03
C LEU A 199 20.07 -3.38 1.65
N GLY A 200 20.04 -4.46 0.85
CA GLY A 200 19.76 -5.82 1.31
C GLY A 200 18.29 -6.24 1.20
N ALA A 201 17.39 -5.40 0.68
CA ALA A 201 16.03 -5.84 0.38
C ALA A 201 16.01 -6.87 -0.76
N GLU A 202 15.04 -7.76 -0.76
CA GLU A 202 14.86 -8.78 -1.78
C GLU A 202 13.68 -8.49 -2.74
N GLY A 203 13.04 -7.34 -2.56
CA GLY A 203 11.96 -6.85 -3.40
C GLY A 203 11.55 -5.44 -3.01
N VAL A 204 10.60 -4.91 -3.75
CA VAL A 204 10.05 -3.57 -3.52
C VAL A 204 8.52 -3.60 -3.40
N PHE A 205 8.02 -2.77 -2.49
CA PHE A 205 6.60 -2.56 -2.26
C PHE A 205 6.28 -1.10 -2.60
N ALA A 206 5.51 -0.86 -3.64
CA ALA A 206 5.29 0.46 -4.20
C ALA A 206 3.79 0.79 -4.32
N GLY A 207 3.44 2.05 -4.05
CA GLY A 207 2.07 2.57 -4.22
C GLY A 207 2.04 3.70 -5.25
N SER A 208 2.74 4.80 -4.96
CA SER A 208 2.65 6.07 -5.67
C SER A 208 2.89 5.96 -7.18
N VAL A 209 3.84 5.14 -7.61
CA VAL A 209 4.18 4.95 -9.02
C VAL A 209 3.07 4.26 -9.83
N PHE A 210 2.18 3.54 -9.15
CA PHE A 210 1.06 2.84 -9.77
C PHE A 210 -0.22 3.68 -9.87
N ILE A 211 -0.32 4.81 -9.15
CA ILE A 211 -1.52 5.66 -9.19
C ILE A 211 -1.70 6.28 -10.59
N PRO A 212 -0.67 6.91 -11.22
CA PRO A 212 -0.82 7.46 -12.55
C PRO A 212 -0.64 6.39 -13.64
N THR A 213 -1.35 5.26 -13.51
CA THR A 213 -1.43 4.26 -14.58
C THR A 213 -2.82 4.24 -15.21
N LYS A 214 -2.89 3.76 -16.45
CA LYS A 214 -4.15 3.72 -17.23
C LYS A 214 -5.21 2.85 -16.54
N GLU A 215 -4.78 1.77 -15.91
CA GLU A 215 -5.66 0.78 -15.28
C GLU A 215 -6.09 1.19 -13.85
N ASN A 216 -5.39 2.12 -13.21
CA ASN A 216 -5.74 2.59 -11.88
C ASN A 216 -7.03 3.43 -11.92
N PRO A 217 -8.01 3.22 -11.00
CA PRO A 217 -9.28 3.93 -11.01
C PRO A 217 -9.23 5.38 -10.49
N ALA A 218 -8.06 5.91 -10.10
CA ALA A 218 -7.95 7.32 -9.70
C ALA A 218 -8.39 8.25 -10.83
N ALA A 219 -8.98 9.39 -10.46
CA ALA A 219 -9.45 10.39 -11.42
C ALA A 219 -8.32 10.92 -12.31
N GLU A 220 -8.62 11.19 -13.59
CA GLU A 220 -7.61 11.58 -14.59
C GLU A 220 -6.88 12.89 -14.21
N ASN A 221 -7.58 13.86 -13.63
CA ASN A 221 -6.95 15.09 -13.13
C ASN A 221 -5.96 14.79 -11.98
N VAL A 222 -6.22 13.79 -11.14
CA VAL A 222 -5.30 13.36 -10.08
C VAL A 222 -4.05 12.71 -10.68
N LYS A 223 -4.20 11.84 -11.67
CA LYS A 223 -3.07 11.24 -12.38
C LYS A 223 -2.19 12.31 -13.02
N GLN A 224 -2.81 13.31 -13.68
CA GLN A 224 -2.09 14.41 -14.28
C GLN A 224 -1.37 15.27 -13.24
N MET A 225 -2.02 15.60 -12.12
CA MET A 225 -1.36 16.31 -11.01
C MET A 225 -0.12 15.60 -10.49
N ILE A 226 -0.13 14.25 -10.44
CA ILE A 226 1.03 13.46 -10.03
C ILE A 226 2.16 13.56 -11.05
N VAL A 227 1.84 13.51 -12.35
CA VAL A 227 2.81 13.62 -13.45
C VAL A 227 3.48 14.99 -13.48
N ASP A 228 2.74 16.05 -13.17
CA ASP A 228 3.20 17.43 -13.19
C ASP A 228 4.00 17.82 -11.94
N ALA A 229 3.85 17.07 -10.84
CA ALA A 229 4.47 17.37 -9.55
C ALA A 229 5.84 16.70 -9.37
N THR A 230 6.54 17.19 -8.36
CA THR A 230 7.79 16.64 -7.84
C THR A 230 7.68 16.38 -6.33
N ALA A 231 8.70 15.77 -5.74
CA ALA A 231 8.76 15.60 -4.29
C ALA A 231 8.79 16.93 -3.50
N GLU A 232 9.26 18.02 -4.13
CA GLU A 232 9.33 19.36 -3.53
C GLU A 232 7.96 19.99 -3.33
N ASP A 233 6.96 19.56 -4.11
CA ASP A 233 5.59 20.08 -4.04
C ASP A 233 4.77 19.47 -2.90
N LEU A 234 5.26 18.37 -2.30
CA LEU A 234 4.50 17.61 -1.34
C LEU A 234 4.30 18.33 -0.01
N LEU A 235 3.07 18.32 0.45
CA LEU A 235 2.68 18.84 1.75
C LEU A 235 2.78 17.76 2.82
N MET A 236 3.15 18.20 4.03
CA MET A 236 3.09 17.36 5.23
C MET A 236 2.44 18.14 6.36
N PHE A 237 1.58 17.48 7.12
CA PHE A 237 0.92 18.03 8.29
C PHE A 237 0.72 16.95 9.36
N ARG A 238 0.59 17.37 10.62
CA ARG A 238 0.35 16.47 11.75
C ARG A 238 -1.11 16.03 11.78
N THR A 239 -1.32 14.76 12.05
CA THR A 239 -2.64 14.15 12.25
C THR A 239 -2.49 12.88 13.10
N LEU A 240 -3.47 12.01 13.15
CA LEU A 240 -3.36 10.69 13.77
C LEU A 240 -2.95 9.62 12.76
N PRO A 241 -2.04 8.69 13.13
CA PRO A 241 -1.34 8.63 14.43
C PRO A 241 -0.20 9.65 14.56
N ALA A 242 0.39 10.16 13.48
CA ALA A 242 1.51 11.11 13.51
C ALA A 242 1.44 12.17 12.41
N TYR A 243 1.74 11.79 11.16
CA TYR A 243 1.82 12.71 10.02
C TYR A 243 1.08 12.16 8.81
N TYR A 244 0.75 13.06 7.89
CA TYR A 244 0.17 12.73 6.59
C TYR A 244 0.88 13.47 5.47
N ARG A 245 1.13 12.78 4.34
CA ARG A 245 1.72 13.38 3.14
C ARG A 245 0.73 13.39 1.99
N SER A 246 0.58 14.56 1.35
CA SER A 246 -0.37 14.78 0.26
C SER A 246 0.20 15.69 -0.82
N LEU A 247 -0.33 15.60 -2.06
CA LEU A 247 -0.21 16.67 -3.03
C LEU A 247 -0.93 17.95 -2.54
N PRO A 248 -0.55 19.12 -3.05
CA PRO A 248 -1.12 20.42 -2.66
C PRO A 248 -2.53 20.63 -3.25
N THR A 249 -3.52 19.92 -2.72
CA THR A 249 -4.92 20.24 -2.98
C THR A 249 -5.34 21.45 -2.15
N LYS A 250 -6.45 22.12 -2.51
CA LYS A 250 -7.00 23.20 -1.68
C LYS A 250 -7.32 22.73 -0.28
N PHE A 251 -7.88 21.52 -0.16
CA PHE A 251 -8.18 20.91 1.14
C PHE A 251 -6.91 20.57 1.93
N ALA A 252 -5.88 19.98 1.31
CA ALA A 252 -4.63 19.65 1.99
C ALA A 252 -3.92 20.93 2.48
N ASN A 253 -3.91 22.01 1.69
CA ASN A 253 -3.38 23.29 2.12
C ASN A 253 -4.11 23.84 3.38
N LYS A 254 -5.44 23.69 3.44
CA LYS A 254 -6.22 24.05 4.64
C LYS A 254 -5.78 23.24 5.86
N LEU A 255 -5.53 21.93 5.72
CA LEU A 255 -5.05 21.09 6.82
C LEU A 255 -3.65 21.51 7.29
N VAL A 256 -2.75 21.86 6.36
CA VAL A 256 -1.43 22.43 6.70
C VAL A 256 -1.56 23.72 7.48
N GLU A 257 -2.48 24.59 7.10
CA GLU A 257 -2.69 25.87 7.78
C GLU A 257 -3.25 25.68 9.19
N MET A 258 -4.19 24.73 9.37
CA MET A 258 -4.69 24.35 10.69
C MET A 258 -3.56 23.81 11.58
N ASP A 259 -2.66 22.97 11.04
CA ASP A 259 -1.51 22.45 11.75
C ASP A 259 -0.55 23.56 12.21
N LYS A 260 -0.24 24.53 11.32
CA LYS A 260 0.58 25.71 11.64
C LYS A 260 -0.04 26.59 12.75
N GLN A 261 -1.36 26.67 12.79
CA GLN A 261 -2.12 27.40 13.80
C GLN A 261 -2.19 26.66 15.14
N GLY A 262 -1.64 25.44 15.24
CA GLY A 262 -1.61 24.66 16.45
C GLY A 262 -2.91 23.91 16.76
N VAL A 263 -3.78 23.72 15.77
CA VAL A 263 -4.98 22.88 15.89
C VAL A 263 -4.56 21.44 16.26
N SER A 264 -5.32 20.78 17.12
CA SER A 264 -5.00 19.44 17.60
C SER A 264 -4.99 18.41 16.48
N ARG A 265 -4.18 17.34 16.63
CA ARG A 265 -4.11 16.24 15.68
C ARG A 265 -5.46 15.53 15.49
N GLU A 266 -6.22 15.42 16.57
CA GLU A 266 -7.57 14.85 16.63
C GLU A 266 -8.57 15.65 15.79
N GLU A 267 -8.52 16.98 15.87
CA GLU A 267 -9.39 17.86 15.07
C GLU A 267 -9.02 17.81 13.59
N ILE A 268 -7.73 17.80 13.27
CA ILE A 268 -7.25 17.63 11.89
C ILE A 268 -7.70 16.26 11.35
N ALA A 269 -7.51 15.17 12.10
CA ALA A 269 -7.95 13.83 11.71
C ALA A 269 -9.47 13.76 11.48
N LYS A 270 -10.26 14.43 12.34
CA LYS A 270 -11.71 14.54 12.17
C LYS A 270 -12.08 15.30 10.89
N MET A 271 -11.38 16.40 10.61
CA MET A 271 -11.58 17.20 9.39
C MET A 271 -11.26 16.38 8.13
N MET A 272 -10.22 15.55 8.16
CA MET A 272 -9.83 14.66 7.05
C MET A 272 -10.90 13.62 6.71
N ARG A 273 -11.74 13.23 7.65
CA ARG A 273 -12.78 12.19 7.48
C ARG A 273 -12.20 10.82 7.08
N GLY A 274 -10.95 10.53 7.46
CA GLY A 274 -10.27 9.28 7.13
C GLY A 274 -10.31 8.96 5.63
N SER A 275 -10.57 7.72 5.26
CA SER A 275 -10.59 7.28 3.85
C SER A 275 -11.66 7.96 2.98
N ILE A 276 -12.67 8.64 3.58
CA ILE A 276 -13.69 9.39 2.83
C ILE A 276 -13.07 10.61 2.15
N GLY A 277 -12.20 11.36 2.84
CA GLY A 277 -11.50 12.50 2.23
C GLY A 277 -10.56 12.07 1.10
N MET A 278 -9.95 10.89 1.22
CA MET A 278 -9.15 10.29 0.15
C MET A 278 -10.02 9.91 -1.06
N ARG A 279 -11.19 9.30 -0.84
CA ARG A 279 -12.14 8.97 -1.90
C ARG A 279 -12.53 10.22 -2.70
N ILE A 280 -12.91 11.28 -2.01
CA ILE A 280 -13.29 12.57 -2.62
C ILE A 280 -12.13 13.14 -3.45
N GLY A 281 -10.90 13.13 -2.91
CA GLY A 281 -9.72 13.66 -3.61
C GLY A 281 -9.25 12.77 -4.74
N MET A 282 -9.05 11.49 -4.49
CA MET A 282 -8.37 10.60 -5.43
C MET A 282 -9.31 9.92 -6.43
N LEU A 283 -10.48 9.45 -5.98
CA LEU A 283 -11.40 8.71 -6.85
C LEU A 283 -12.34 9.67 -7.61
N GLU A 284 -12.89 10.67 -6.93
CA GLU A 284 -13.81 11.66 -7.54
C GLU A 284 -13.07 12.83 -8.22
N GLY A 285 -11.78 13.03 -7.89
CA GLY A 285 -10.97 14.12 -8.41
C GLY A 285 -11.34 15.51 -7.86
N ASN A 286 -12.14 15.57 -6.78
CA ASN A 286 -12.50 16.82 -6.12
C ASN A 286 -11.38 17.25 -5.16
N THR A 287 -10.51 18.13 -5.63
CA THR A 287 -9.35 18.64 -4.88
C THR A 287 -9.70 19.80 -3.93
N ASP A 288 -10.93 20.33 -4.02
CA ASP A 288 -11.41 21.36 -3.10
C ASP A 288 -11.77 20.80 -1.72
N ASP A 289 -12.29 19.56 -1.69
CA ASP A 289 -12.84 18.92 -0.50
C ASP A 289 -12.12 17.61 -0.10
N GLY A 290 -11.16 17.17 -0.90
CA GLY A 290 -10.39 15.96 -0.70
C GLY A 290 -8.88 16.15 -0.79
N TYR A 291 -8.15 15.13 -0.38
CA TYR A 291 -6.68 15.10 -0.42
C TYR A 291 -6.16 13.93 -1.26
N ILE A 292 -4.91 14.05 -1.71
CA ILE A 292 -4.26 13.07 -2.58
C ILE A 292 -3.06 12.46 -1.85
N SER A 293 -3.20 11.21 -1.44
CA SER A 293 -2.15 10.45 -0.75
C SER A 293 -1.06 10.04 -1.73
N ILE A 294 0.16 10.56 -1.54
CA ILE A 294 1.27 10.30 -2.46
C ILE A 294 2.62 10.41 -1.72
N GLY A 295 3.58 9.58 -2.09
CA GLY A 295 4.93 9.56 -1.50
C GLY A 295 5.98 10.31 -2.32
N THR A 296 7.19 10.41 -1.78
CA THR A 296 8.29 11.20 -2.38
C THR A 296 8.83 10.62 -3.70
N GLY A 297 8.51 9.37 -4.02
CA GLY A 297 8.97 8.71 -5.25
C GLY A 297 8.31 9.20 -6.55
N ILE A 298 7.61 10.34 -6.57
CA ILE A 298 6.87 10.81 -7.75
C ILE A 298 7.73 11.55 -8.77
N THR A 299 8.83 12.15 -8.37
CA THR A 299 9.65 13.01 -9.25
C THR A 299 10.03 12.38 -10.61
N PRO A 300 10.35 11.08 -10.72
CA PRO A 300 10.65 10.45 -12.01
C PRO A 300 9.42 10.10 -12.85
N ILE A 301 8.20 10.26 -12.34
CA ILE A 301 6.96 9.98 -13.07
C ILE A 301 6.66 11.15 -14.00
N LYS A 302 6.69 10.93 -15.32
CA LYS A 302 6.57 12.02 -16.32
C LYS A 302 5.42 11.81 -17.31
N GLU A 303 4.71 10.70 -17.19
CA GLU A 303 3.60 10.34 -18.08
C GLU A 303 2.69 9.28 -17.45
N ILE A 304 1.46 9.22 -17.90
CA ILE A 304 0.50 8.17 -17.54
C ILE A 304 0.78 6.96 -18.44
N ARG A 305 1.27 5.87 -17.85
CA ARG A 305 1.64 4.63 -18.54
C ARG A 305 0.69 3.49 -18.19
N THR A 306 0.80 2.37 -18.89
CA THR A 306 0.18 1.11 -18.46
C THR A 306 0.90 0.54 -17.25
N VAL A 307 0.20 -0.26 -16.44
CA VAL A 307 0.80 -1.02 -15.34
C VAL A 307 1.97 -1.88 -15.83
N LYS A 308 1.80 -2.51 -17.00
CA LYS A 308 2.86 -3.35 -17.58
C LYS A 308 4.14 -2.55 -17.86
N GLU A 309 4.03 -1.37 -18.48
CA GLU A 309 5.18 -0.50 -18.75
C GLU A 309 5.87 -0.04 -17.47
N VAL A 310 5.10 0.24 -16.41
CA VAL A 310 5.64 0.61 -15.09
C VAL A 310 6.41 -0.56 -14.49
N VAL A 311 5.82 -1.76 -14.44
CA VAL A 311 6.45 -2.96 -13.88
C VAL A 311 7.70 -3.34 -14.68
N ASP A 312 7.64 -3.31 -16.02
CA ASP A 312 8.79 -3.64 -16.88
C ASP A 312 9.95 -2.66 -16.67
N THR A 313 9.65 -1.36 -16.52
CA THR A 313 10.67 -0.34 -16.29
C THR A 313 11.30 -0.47 -14.89
N LEU A 314 10.49 -0.68 -13.85
CA LEU A 314 11.00 -0.84 -12.49
C LEU A 314 11.85 -2.11 -12.35
N MET A 315 11.42 -3.19 -12.99
CA MET A 315 12.01 -4.52 -12.89
C MET A 315 12.91 -4.90 -14.07
N GLN A 316 13.41 -3.93 -14.83
CA GLN A 316 14.21 -4.19 -16.05
C GLN A 316 15.47 -5.03 -15.79
N ASP A 317 16.03 -5.00 -14.59
CA ASP A 317 17.21 -5.79 -14.19
C ASP A 317 16.83 -7.23 -13.77
N PHE A 318 15.53 -7.58 -13.77
CA PHE A 318 14.98 -8.87 -13.35
C PHE A 318 14.27 -9.62 -14.47
N ASN A 319 14.48 -9.22 -15.71
CA ASN A 319 13.96 -9.88 -16.93
C ASN A 319 14.83 -11.05 -17.37
#